data_d26cf3150f44e54ca33743480f24ebfa
#
_entry.id   d26cf3150f44e54ca33743480f24ebfa
#
_cell.length_a   1.000
_cell.length_b   1.000
_cell.length_c   1.000
_cell.angle_alpha   90.00
_cell.angle_beta   90.00
_cell.angle_gamma   90.00
#
_symmetry.space_group_name_H-M   'P 1'
#
loop_
_entity.id
_entity.type
_entity.pdbx_description
1 polymer ?
#
loop_
_entity_poly.entity_id
_entity_poly.type
_entity_poly.pdbx_seq_one_letter_code
_entity_poly.pdbx_strand_id
1 'polypeptide(L)'
;MKEGLSEGVEALHRHQVHVMPYINGRLWDTRDRRGEGWRYPTEAAPGAAKSESGDTYTESYASHEPDGSLAELAVMCPQSAVWQRELSSIVERLANEYEMDAVYIDQVAAANANLCCDPFHAHPAGNGGWWVESYRLLMERLRAQSPEGFGFTTECNAEPYANQFDGFLTWVWIMPNLVPFFPAVYAGHIAMLGRNTNGYKKQDLPYFRFHLAQAVLFGQQMGWINADVVDDPQKMPFLKEMTGLRWKFRDFFSQGDLLRPPVLEGDNPRFLTDTGMGYPIMFDAETLLAGAWRLRGSGEALIMMMNVGDAPQNARFAFDWRAASAAYDGARQVYGQGSFLSADEKGIACQLPPHSCVALLAPQLCGGS
;
A
#
# COMPACT_ATOMS: atom_id res chain seq x y z
N MET A 1 6.14 6.67 -25.68
CA MET A 1 6.64 5.67 -24.70
C MET A 1 7.84 4.94 -25.28
N LYS A 2 8.59 4.19 -24.46
CA LYS A 2 9.81 3.51 -24.95
C LYS A 2 9.46 2.35 -25.88
N GLU A 3 10.30 2.13 -26.88
CA GLU A 3 10.26 0.95 -27.74
C GLU A 3 10.39 -0.32 -26.90
N GLY A 4 9.65 -1.39 -27.26
CA GLY A 4 9.64 -2.67 -26.52
C GLY A 4 8.71 -2.72 -25.31
N LEU A 5 7.92 -1.67 -25.02
CA LEU A 5 7.02 -1.67 -23.86
C LEU A 5 5.89 -2.71 -24.01
N SER A 6 5.25 -2.76 -25.17
CA SER A 6 4.16 -3.74 -25.43
C SER A 6 4.66 -5.17 -25.35
N GLU A 7 5.81 -5.49 -25.94
CA GLU A 7 6.43 -6.81 -25.88
C GLU A 7 6.77 -7.21 -24.44
N GLY A 8 7.21 -6.23 -23.62
CA GLY A 8 7.46 -6.42 -22.18
C GLY A 8 6.19 -6.77 -21.42
N VAL A 9 5.10 -6.05 -21.65
CA VAL A 9 3.78 -6.30 -21.06
C VAL A 9 3.28 -7.69 -21.43
N GLU A 10 3.29 -8.04 -22.69
CA GLU A 10 2.91 -9.38 -23.17
C GLU A 10 3.76 -10.49 -22.51
N ALA A 11 5.07 -10.26 -22.36
CA ALA A 11 5.94 -11.23 -21.71
C ALA A 11 5.54 -11.45 -20.24
N LEU A 12 5.20 -10.39 -19.50
CA LEU A 12 4.74 -10.47 -18.12
C LEU A 12 3.37 -11.17 -18.02
N HIS A 13 2.42 -10.86 -18.91
CA HIS A 13 1.11 -11.51 -18.97
C HIS A 13 1.22 -13.01 -19.21
N ARG A 14 2.14 -13.48 -20.07
CA ARG A 14 2.40 -14.92 -20.25
C ARG A 14 2.83 -15.62 -18.95
N HIS A 15 3.38 -14.89 -18.01
CA HIS A 15 3.74 -15.37 -16.67
C HIS A 15 2.69 -15.07 -15.61
N GLN A 16 1.50 -14.62 -15.99
CA GLN A 16 0.40 -14.23 -15.09
C GLN A 16 0.81 -13.08 -14.12
N VAL A 17 1.67 -12.19 -14.59
CA VAL A 17 2.09 -10.98 -13.87
C VAL A 17 1.33 -9.79 -14.44
N HIS A 18 0.55 -9.13 -13.60
CA HIS A 18 -0.15 -7.90 -13.94
C HIS A 18 0.79 -6.70 -13.94
N VAL A 19 0.54 -5.75 -14.83
CA VAL A 19 1.39 -4.58 -15.03
C VAL A 19 0.63 -3.31 -14.63
N MET A 20 1.20 -2.58 -13.67
CA MET A 20 0.66 -1.32 -13.16
C MET A 20 1.73 -0.24 -13.23
N PRO A 21 1.77 0.59 -14.29
CA PRO A 21 2.72 1.69 -14.39
C PRO A 21 2.39 2.83 -13.44
N TYR A 22 3.43 3.59 -13.11
CA TYR A 22 3.35 4.84 -12.37
C TYR A 22 3.10 6.02 -13.31
N ILE A 23 2.17 6.88 -12.94
CA ILE A 23 2.04 8.24 -13.48
C ILE A 23 1.83 9.24 -12.34
N ASN A 24 2.13 10.52 -12.57
CA ASN A 24 1.79 11.55 -11.60
C ASN A 24 0.41 12.13 -11.90
N GLY A 25 -0.47 12.20 -10.89
CA GLY A 25 -1.84 12.71 -10.98
C GLY A 25 -1.99 14.20 -10.74
N ARG A 26 -0.89 14.92 -10.49
CA ARG A 26 -0.96 16.30 -9.99
C ARG A 26 0.07 17.24 -10.61
N LEU A 27 1.20 16.74 -11.06
CA LEU A 27 2.36 17.56 -11.42
C LEU A 27 2.72 17.46 -12.90
N TRP A 28 3.14 18.58 -13.46
CA TRP A 28 3.66 18.71 -14.83
C TRP A 28 5.05 19.35 -14.79
N ASP A 29 6.03 18.77 -15.47
CA ASP A 29 7.38 19.35 -15.60
C ASP A 29 7.32 20.67 -16.36
N THR A 30 7.90 21.72 -15.79
CA THR A 30 7.81 23.08 -16.34
C THR A 30 8.76 23.34 -17.50
N ARG A 31 9.70 22.45 -17.78
CA ARG A 31 10.68 22.64 -18.85
C ARG A 31 10.13 22.27 -20.21
N ASP A 32 10.45 23.12 -21.19
CA ASP A 32 10.25 22.81 -22.59
C ASP A 32 11.43 21.97 -23.10
N ARG A 33 11.23 20.65 -23.13
CA ARG A 33 12.17 19.72 -23.73
C ARG A 33 11.76 19.46 -25.17
N ARG A 34 12.31 20.24 -26.09
CA ARG A 34 11.97 20.14 -27.50
C ARG A 34 12.10 18.72 -28.03
N GLY A 35 11.01 18.22 -28.59
CA GLY A 35 10.91 16.87 -29.13
C GLY A 35 10.54 15.77 -28.15
N GLU A 36 10.41 16.04 -26.83
CA GLU A 36 10.04 15.06 -25.80
C GLU A 36 8.57 15.15 -25.35
N GLY A 37 7.78 16.03 -25.94
CA GLY A 37 6.35 16.18 -25.65
C GLY A 37 6.02 16.92 -24.34
N TRP A 38 6.99 17.60 -23.76
CA TRP A 38 6.88 18.32 -22.48
C TRP A 38 6.46 19.78 -22.74
N ARG A 39 5.21 19.96 -23.07
CA ARG A 39 4.61 21.18 -23.65
C ARG A 39 4.13 22.18 -22.60
N TYR A 40 4.83 22.30 -21.45
CA TYR A 40 4.34 23.16 -20.37
C TYR A 40 4.13 24.63 -20.79
N PRO A 41 5.13 25.35 -21.36
CA PRO A 41 4.98 26.77 -21.65
C PRO A 41 3.89 27.09 -22.68
N THR A 42 3.62 26.16 -23.59
CA THR A 42 2.71 26.38 -24.72
C THR A 42 1.30 25.85 -24.49
N GLU A 43 1.15 24.76 -23.72
CA GLU A 43 -0.12 24.06 -23.60
C GLU A 43 -0.58 23.86 -22.15
N ALA A 44 0.34 23.56 -21.23
CA ALA A 44 -0.02 23.16 -19.87
C ALA A 44 -0.14 24.31 -18.86
N ALA A 45 0.66 25.37 -19.02
CA ALA A 45 0.70 26.50 -18.10
C ALA A 45 -0.67 27.13 -17.78
N PRO A 46 -1.62 27.25 -18.75
CA PRO A 46 -2.97 27.69 -18.45
C PRO A 46 -3.77 26.75 -17.54
N GLY A 47 -3.35 25.50 -17.43
CA GLY A 47 -4.02 24.51 -16.58
C GLY A 47 -3.43 24.38 -15.17
N ALA A 48 -2.36 25.10 -14.86
CA ALA A 48 -1.73 25.07 -13.55
C ALA A 48 -2.55 25.83 -12.49
N ALA A 49 -2.51 25.36 -11.25
CA ALA A 49 -3.11 26.08 -10.13
C ALA A 49 -2.38 27.41 -9.88
N LYS A 50 -3.15 28.48 -9.64
CA LYS A 50 -2.64 29.84 -9.46
C LYS A 50 -2.91 30.37 -8.06
N SER A 51 -1.89 31.02 -7.49
CA SER A 51 -2.02 31.78 -6.25
C SER A 51 -2.93 33.02 -6.44
N GLU A 52 -3.19 33.75 -5.36
CA GLU A 52 -3.90 35.04 -5.41
C GLU A 52 -3.12 36.11 -6.24
N SER A 53 -1.78 36.04 -6.31
CA SER A 53 -0.97 36.89 -7.15
C SER A 53 -0.91 36.45 -8.62
N GLY A 54 -1.50 35.32 -8.96
CA GLY A 54 -1.49 34.75 -10.32
C GLY A 54 -0.28 33.87 -10.61
N ASP A 55 0.60 33.65 -9.62
CA ASP A 55 1.78 32.79 -9.78
C ASP A 55 1.40 31.31 -9.75
N THR A 56 2.09 30.50 -10.56
CA THR A 56 1.94 29.04 -10.53
C THR A 56 2.60 28.45 -9.28
N TYR A 57 1.92 27.53 -8.62
CA TYR A 57 2.56 26.72 -7.58
C TYR A 57 3.49 25.71 -8.22
N THR A 58 4.73 25.65 -7.73
CA THR A 58 5.73 24.69 -8.17
C THR A 58 6.28 23.89 -7.00
N GLU A 59 6.71 22.66 -7.28
CA GLU A 59 7.36 21.76 -6.35
C GLU A 59 8.60 21.16 -6.99
N SER A 60 9.59 20.81 -6.16
CA SER A 60 10.80 20.11 -6.59
C SER A 60 11.07 18.93 -5.68
N TYR A 61 11.51 17.83 -6.27
CA TYR A 61 11.88 16.60 -5.58
C TYR A 61 13.34 16.24 -5.86
N ALA A 62 13.73 14.99 -5.60
CA ALA A 62 15.11 14.55 -5.81
C ALA A 62 15.52 14.40 -7.30
N SER A 63 14.65 14.74 -8.25
CA SER A 63 14.96 14.71 -9.67
C SER A 63 15.76 15.95 -10.06
N HIS A 64 16.84 15.73 -10.81
CA HIS A 64 17.72 16.80 -11.28
C HIS A 64 17.72 16.87 -12.79
N GLU A 65 17.91 18.07 -13.26
CA GLU A 65 18.13 18.36 -14.66
C GLU A 65 19.59 18.02 -15.08
N PRO A 66 19.86 17.93 -16.38
CA PRO A 66 21.23 17.69 -16.87
C PRO A 66 22.28 18.72 -16.40
N ASP A 67 21.85 19.92 -16.05
CA ASP A 67 22.72 20.98 -15.52
C ASP A 67 22.92 20.92 -14.00
N GLY A 68 22.29 19.91 -13.32
CA GLY A 68 22.37 19.70 -11.89
C GLY A 68 21.35 20.49 -11.07
N SER A 69 20.54 21.37 -11.66
CA SER A 69 19.43 22.04 -10.97
C SER A 69 18.30 21.06 -10.68
N LEU A 70 17.49 21.33 -9.64
CA LEU A 70 16.29 20.54 -9.37
C LEU A 70 15.27 20.70 -10.49
N ALA A 71 14.63 19.61 -10.86
CA ALA A 71 13.48 19.66 -11.77
C ALA A 71 12.31 20.37 -11.07
N GLU A 72 11.76 21.39 -11.73
CA GLU A 72 10.62 22.16 -11.24
C GLU A 72 9.33 21.64 -11.86
N LEU A 73 8.35 21.33 -11.01
CA LEU A 73 7.10 20.71 -11.40
C LEU A 73 5.93 21.62 -11.02
N ALA A 74 5.11 22.00 -11.99
CA ALA A 74 3.92 22.80 -11.76
C ALA A 74 2.78 21.96 -11.19
N VAL A 75 2.11 22.46 -10.17
CA VAL A 75 0.89 21.87 -9.64
C VAL A 75 -0.26 22.16 -10.60
N MET A 76 -0.87 21.12 -11.16
CA MET A 76 -1.99 21.25 -12.08
C MET A 76 -3.32 21.36 -11.32
N CYS A 77 -4.21 22.21 -11.81
CA CYS A 77 -5.55 22.30 -11.25
C CYS A 77 -6.40 21.12 -11.75
N PRO A 78 -6.98 20.29 -10.86
CA PRO A 78 -7.76 19.11 -11.27
C PRO A 78 -9.03 19.48 -12.02
N GLN A 79 -9.50 20.74 -11.92
CA GLN A 79 -10.68 21.23 -12.65
C GLN A 79 -10.30 21.84 -14.02
N SER A 80 -9.02 22.03 -14.33
CA SER A 80 -8.64 22.58 -15.63
C SER A 80 -8.88 21.56 -16.74
N ALA A 81 -9.46 22.02 -17.85
CA ALA A 81 -9.72 21.16 -19.00
C ALA A 81 -8.43 20.62 -19.63
N VAL A 82 -7.31 21.35 -19.51
CA VAL A 82 -6.00 20.95 -20.00
C VAL A 82 -5.54 19.69 -19.25
N TRP A 83 -5.53 19.76 -17.92
CA TRP A 83 -5.09 18.64 -17.09
C TRP A 83 -5.99 17.42 -17.24
N GLN A 84 -7.31 17.61 -17.23
CA GLN A 84 -8.25 16.54 -17.41
C GLN A 84 -8.09 15.79 -18.75
N ARG A 85 -7.85 16.53 -19.85
CA ARG A 85 -7.58 15.90 -21.15
C ARG A 85 -6.28 15.12 -21.18
N GLU A 86 -5.21 15.70 -20.63
CA GLU A 86 -3.90 15.06 -20.64
C GLU A 86 -3.92 13.76 -19.82
N LEU A 87 -4.44 13.80 -18.58
CA LEU A 87 -4.50 12.62 -17.74
C LEU A 87 -5.42 11.53 -18.35
N SER A 88 -6.54 11.94 -18.94
CA SER A 88 -7.44 11.02 -19.67
C SER A 88 -6.73 10.36 -20.85
N SER A 89 -5.98 11.11 -21.63
CA SER A 89 -5.23 10.58 -22.79
C SER A 89 -4.13 9.60 -22.35
N ILE A 90 -3.42 9.91 -21.25
CA ILE A 90 -2.39 9.00 -20.72
C ILE A 90 -3.02 7.69 -20.27
N VAL A 91 -4.09 7.74 -19.47
CA VAL A 91 -4.76 6.54 -18.95
C VAL A 91 -5.39 5.72 -20.08
N GLU A 92 -6.06 6.36 -21.04
CA GLU A 92 -6.63 5.69 -22.20
C GLU A 92 -5.57 4.90 -22.98
N ARG A 93 -4.40 5.50 -23.23
CA ARG A 93 -3.29 4.83 -23.91
C ARG A 93 -2.74 3.67 -23.09
N LEU A 94 -2.56 3.84 -21.79
CA LEU A 94 -2.10 2.75 -20.91
C LEU A 94 -3.06 1.56 -20.93
N ALA A 95 -4.34 1.83 -20.83
CA ALA A 95 -5.36 0.79 -20.74
C ALA A 95 -5.65 0.10 -22.07
N ASN A 96 -5.77 0.88 -23.17
CA ASN A 96 -6.28 0.36 -24.44
C ASN A 96 -5.20 0.15 -25.52
N GLU A 97 -4.09 0.92 -25.50
CA GLU A 97 -3.00 0.79 -26.47
C GLU A 97 -1.90 -0.16 -25.97
N TYR A 98 -1.60 -0.11 -24.65
CA TYR A 98 -0.54 -0.90 -24.04
C TYR A 98 -1.05 -2.08 -23.20
N GLU A 99 -2.36 -2.26 -23.12
CA GLU A 99 -3.00 -3.39 -22.41
C GLU A 99 -2.51 -3.57 -20.97
N MET A 100 -2.25 -2.46 -20.27
CA MET A 100 -1.90 -2.49 -18.85
C MET A 100 -3.11 -2.93 -18.02
N ASP A 101 -2.87 -3.58 -16.88
CA ASP A 101 -3.94 -4.08 -16.01
C ASP A 101 -4.45 -3.02 -15.02
N ALA A 102 -3.61 -2.04 -14.71
CA ALA A 102 -3.91 -0.99 -13.74
C ALA A 102 -3.03 0.23 -13.98
N VAL A 103 -3.29 1.29 -13.23
CA VAL A 103 -2.43 2.47 -13.15
C VAL A 103 -2.28 2.95 -11.70
N TYR A 104 -1.06 3.28 -11.30
CA TYR A 104 -0.78 4.00 -10.07
C TYR A 104 -0.69 5.49 -10.38
N ILE A 105 -1.67 6.26 -9.87
CA ILE A 105 -1.77 7.71 -10.06
C ILE A 105 -1.27 8.40 -8.80
N ASP A 106 -0.05 8.87 -8.83
CA ASP A 106 0.65 9.45 -7.68
C ASP A 106 0.05 10.75 -7.18
N GLN A 107 0.23 11.05 -5.90
CA GLN A 107 -0.07 12.28 -5.19
C GLN A 107 -1.55 12.69 -5.04
N VAL A 108 -2.49 12.06 -5.69
CA VAL A 108 -3.92 12.46 -5.58
C VAL A 108 -4.41 12.40 -4.13
N ALA A 109 -4.11 11.31 -3.42
CA ALA A 109 -4.51 11.14 -2.02
C ALA A 109 -3.43 11.55 -1.00
N ALA A 110 -2.20 11.82 -1.45
CA ALA A 110 -1.06 12.14 -0.57
C ALA A 110 -0.83 13.63 -0.41
N ALA A 111 -0.99 14.39 -1.50
CA ALA A 111 -0.67 15.81 -1.49
C ALA A 111 -1.83 16.67 -0.99
N ASN A 112 -1.49 17.79 -0.35
CA ASN A 112 -2.47 18.79 0.05
C ASN A 112 -3.13 19.45 -1.19
N ALA A 113 -4.39 19.82 -1.05
CA ALA A 113 -5.06 20.69 -1.99
C ALA A 113 -4.38 22.08 -2.01
N ASN A 114 -4.14 22.62 -3.21
CA ASN A 114 -3.66 23.99 -3.35
C ASN A 114 -4.84 24.95 -3.53
N LEU A 115 -4.68 26.15 -3.01
CA LEU A 115 -5.57 27.25 -3.40
C LEU A 115 -5.43 27.47 -4.90
N CYS A 116 -6.53 27.66 -5.61
CA CYS A 116 -6.45 28.08 -7.00
C CYS A 116 -7.37 29.28 -7.23
N CYS A 117 -6.77 30.39 -7.63
CA CYS A 117 -7.44 31.65 -7.86
C CYS A 117 -7.57 31.99 -9.35
N ASP A 118 -7.28 31.05 -10.25
CA ASP A 118 -7.40 31.26 -11.67
C ASP A 118 -8.89 31.44 -12.07
N PRO A 119 -9.28 32.60 -12.63
CA PRO A 119 -10.67 32.88 -12.98
C PRO A 119 -11.19 32.09 -14.19
N PHE A 120 -10.30 31.43 -14.93
CA PHE A 120 -10.66 30.62 -16.09
C PHE A 120 -10.86 29.14 -15.77
N HIS A 121 -10.59 28.73 -14.55
CA HIS A 121 -10.90 27.39 -14.07
C HIS A 121 -12.35 27.31 -13.57
N ALA A 122 -13.03 26.19 -13.85
CA ALA A 122 -14.46 26.03 -13.56
C ALA A 122 -14.73 25.66 -12.09
N HIS A 123 -14.18 26.43 -11.14
CA HIS A 123 -14.39 26.28 -9.70
C HIS A 123 -14.39 27.66 -9.02
N PRO A 124 -14.91 27.79 -7.79
CA PRO A 124 -14.77 29.01 -6.99
C PRO A 124 -13.29 29.31 -6.71
N ALA A 125 -12.91 30.58 -6.78
CA ALA A 125 -11.53 31.00 -6.46
C ALA A 125 -11.17 30.62 -5.03
N GLY A 126 -9.93 30.17 -4.84
CA GLY A 126 -9.35 29.82 -3.54
C GLY A 126 -9.48 28.35 -3.20
N ASN A 127 -9.99 28.05 -2.01
CA ASN A 127 -10.04 26.72 -1.42
C ASN A 127 -11.48 26.18 -1.36
N GLY A 128 -11.62 24.89 -1.10
CA GLY A 128 -12.93 24.26 -0.86
C GLY A 128 -12.97 22.79 -1.27
N GLY A 129 -14.14 22.17 -1.04
CA GLY A 129 -14.39 20.78 -1.40
C GLY A 129 -14.33 20.49 -2.91
N TRP A 130 -14.28 21.53 -3.75
CA TRP A 130 -14.20 21.41 -5.19
C TRP A 130 -12.94 20.66 -5.66
N TRP A 131 -11.85 20.72 -4.92
CA TRP A 131 -10.61 19.99 -5.25
C TRP A 131 -10.84 18.47 -5.24
N VAL A 132 -11.40 17.96 -4.16
CA VAL A 132 -11.74 16.53 -4.04
C VAL A 132 -12.80 16.15 -5.06
N GLU A 133 -13.83 16.97 -5.21
CA GLU A 133 -14.91 16.75 -6.18
C GLU A 133 -14.39 16.70 -7.62
N SER A 134 -13.42 17.52 -7.97
CA SER A 134 -12.80 17.53 -9.30
C SER A 134 -12.06 16.22 -9.59
N TYR A 135 -11.31 15.71 -8.62
CA TYR A 135 -10.68 14.39 -8.77
C TYR A 135 -11.72 13.27 -8.82
N ARG A 136 -12.80 13.36 -8.04
CA ARG A 136 -13.89 12.39 -8.09
C ARG A 136 -14.47 12.29 -9.51
N LEU A 137 -14.86 13.41 -10.08
CA LEU A 137 -15.41 13.49 -11.44
C LEU A 137 -14.39 13.04 -12.51
N LEU A 138 -13.13 13.39 -12.34
CA LEU A 138 -12.05 12.94 -13.23
C LEU A 138 -11.90 11.43 -13.18
N MET A 139 -11.85 10.83 -11.99
CA MET A 139 -11.73 9.38 -11.83
C MET A 139 -12.94 8.63 -12.38
N GLU A 140 -14.17 9.13 -12.22
CA GLU A 140 -15.37 8.57 -12.85
C GLU A 140 -15.23 8.51 -14.38
N ARG A 141 -14.69 9.59 -14.97
CA ARG A 141 -14.42 9.64 -16.42
C ARG A 141 -13.34 8.63 -16.83
N LEU A 142 -12.24 8.56 -16.08
CA LEU A 142 -11.16 7.62 -16.34
C LEU A 142 -11.67 6.16 -16.30
N ARG A 143 -12.49 5.82 -15.32
CA ARG A 143 -13.11 4.50 -15.24
C ARG A 143 -14.03 4.22 -16.43
N ALA A 144 -14.84 5.18 -16.84
CA ALA A 144 -15.78 5.02 -17.94
C ALA A 144 -15.10 4.79 -19.32
N GLN A 145 -13.87 5.26 -19.48
CA GLN A 145 -13.09 5.08 -20.72
C GLN A 145 -12.14 3.87 -20.70
N SER A 146 -11.96 3.24 -19.53
CA SER A 146 -11.05 2.09 -19.36
C SER A 146 -11.80 0.76 -19.48
N PRO A 147 -11.13 -0.33 -19.86
CA PRO A 147 -11.71 -1.67 -19.88
C PRO A 147 -12.24 -2.10 -18.49
N GLU A 148 -13.22 -2.99 -18.48
CA GLU A 148 -13.69 -3.64 -17.26
C GLU A 148 -12.52 -4.36 -16.56
N GLY A 149 -12.39 -4.16 -15.25
CA GLY A 149 -11.32 -4.74 -14.44
C GLY A 149 -10.01 -3.95 -14.43
N PHE A 150 -9.89 -2.86 -15.19
CA PHE A 150 -8.72 -1.99 -15.11
C PHE A 150 -8.65 -1.30 -13.74
N GLY A 151 -7.53 -1.49 -13.03
CA GLY A 151 -7.36 -1.03 -11.65
C GLY A 151 -6.81 0.41 -11.54
N PHE A 152 -7.25 1.13 -10.52
CA PHE A 152 -6.75 2.47 -10.17
C PHE A 152 -6.21 2.49 -8.75
N THR A 153 -4.97 2.89 -8.58
CA THR A 153 -4.35 3.03 -7.26
C THR A 153 -3.70 4.40 -7.11
N THR A 154 -3.46 4.84 -5.88
CA THR A 154 -2.81 6.13 -5.60
C THR A 154 -1.92 6.06 -4.37
N GLU A 155 -1.13 7.11 -4.15
CA GLU A 155 -0.24 7.26 -3.02
C GLU A 155 -1.01 7.59 -1.74
N CYS A 156 -0.60 6.99 -0.63
CA CYS A 156 -1.19 7.14 0.70
C CYS A 156 -2.68 6.77 0.74
N ASN A 157 -3.25 6.81 1.90
CA ASN A 157 -4.67 6.52 2.09
C ASN A 157 -5.39 7.76 2.61
N ALA A 158 -6.39 8.19 1.85
CA ALA A 158 -7.25 9.29 2.24
C ALA A 158 -8.72 8.94 2.00
N GLU A 159 -9.49 9.00 3.06
CA GLU A 159 -10.91 8.63 3.05
C GLU A 159 -11.75 9.35 1.97
N PRO A 160 -11.51 10.65 1.67
CA PRO A 160 -12.26 11.35 0.62
C PRO A 160 -12.17 10.71 -0.77
N TYR A 161 -11.14 9.89 -1.00
CA TYR A 161 -10.90 9.22 -2.28
C TYR A 161 -11.20 7.71 -2.26
N ALA A 162 -11.76 7.19 -1.17
CA ALA A 162 -11.99 5.76 -0.97
C ALA A 162 -12.91 5.12 -2.02
N ASN A 163 -13.81 5.90 -2.64
CA ASN A 163 -14.71 5.43 -3.68
C ASN A 163 -14.13 5.54 -5.10
N GLN A 164 -12.98 6.19 -5.27
CA GLN A 164 -12.39 6.46 -6.57
C GLN A 164 -11.28 5.48 -6.92
N PHE A 165 -10.59 4.97 -5.92
CA PHE A 165 -9.44 4.08 -6.09
C PHE A 165 -9.73 2.67 -5.58
N ASP A 166 -9.15 1.69 -6.25
CA ASP A 166 -9.21 0.27 -5.86
C ASP A 166 -8.15 -0.07 -4.82
N GLY A 167 -7.10 0.76 -4.73
CA GLY A 167 -6.02 0.53 -3.79
C GLY A 167 -5.24 1.78 -3.43
N PHE A 168 -4.66 1.74 -2.24
CA PHE A 168 -3.78 2.77 -1.69
C PHE A 168 -2.40 2.23 -1.37
N LEU A 169 -1.36 2.95 -1.81
CA LEU A 169 0.02 2.66 -1.43
C LEU A 169 0.28 3.16 0.01
N THR A 170 0.59 2.25 0.90
CA THR A 170 0.76 2.53 2.34
C THR A 170 2.23 2.65 2.76
N TRP A 171 3.07 3.20 1.90
CA TRP A 171 4.52 3.25 2.09
C TRP A 171 4.97 3.98 3.37
N VAL A 172 4.17 4.92 3.86
CA VAL A 172 4.44 5.69 5.10
C VAL A 172 4.08 4.94 6.38
N TRP A 173 3.52 3.74 6.31
CA TRP A 173 3.19 2.94 7.51
C TRP A 173 4.41 2.18 8.00
N ILE A 174 5.34 2.89 8.61
CA ILE A 174 6.67 2.40 8.98
C ILE A 174 6.92 2.37 10.50
N MET A 175 6.01 2.88 11.30
CA MET A 175 6.17 2.92 12.76
C MET A 175 5.82 1.57 13.41
N PRO A 176 6.55 1.14 14.46
CA PRO A 176 6.34 -0.15 15.10
C PRO A 176 5.00 -0.26 15.85
N ASN A 177 4.55 0.82 16.46
CA ASN A 177 3.33 0.90 17.26
C ASN A 177 2.13 1.46 16.46
N LEU A 178 2.13 1.25 15.17
CA LEU A 178 1.08 1.74 14.29
C LEU A 178 -0.25 1.05 14.61
N VAL A 179 -1.27 1.84 14.88
CA VAL A 179 -2.63 1.34 15.05
C VAL A 179 -3.24 1.09 13.66
N PRO A 180 -3.64 -0.14 13.31
CA PRO A 180 -4.16 -0.49 11.99
C PRO A 180 -5.61 -0.03 11.80
N PHE A 181 -5.87 1.26 12.03
CA PHE A 181 -7.22 1.83 11.95
C PHE A 181 -7.83 1.69 10.55
N PHE A 182 -7.05 2.06 9.54
CA PHE A 182 -7.55 2.02 8.16
C PHE A 182 -7.88 0.59 7.69
N PRO A 183 -7.03 -0.44 7.89
CA PRO A 183 -7.41 -1.82 7.62
C PRO A 183 -8.64 -2.29 8.43
N ALA A 184 -8.76 -1.87 9.69
CA ALA A 184 -9.89 -2.28 10.52
C ALA A 184 -11.24 -1.76 9.99
N VAL A 185 -11.24 -0.62 9.31
CA VAL A 185 -12.46 0.00 8.76
C VAL A 185 -12.70 -0.39 7.30
N TYR A 186 -11.65 -0.39 6.48
CA TYR A 186 -11.76 -0.48 5.02
C TYR A 186 -11.31 -1.80 4.42
N ALA A 187 -10.85 -2.78 5.22
CA ALA A 187 -10.52 -4.10 4.69
C ALA A 187 -11.72 -4.73 3.97
N GLY A 188 -11.45 -5.29 2.78
CA GLY A 188 -12.48 -5.85 1.91
C GLY A 188 -13.20 -4.83 1.01
N HIS A 189 -12.92 -3.53 1.18
CA HIS A 189 -13.44 -2.47 0.31
C HIS A 189 -12.34 -1.87 -0.56
N ILE A 190 -11.14 -1.72 -0.01
CA ILE A 190 -10.00 -1.10 -0.69
C ILE A 190 -8.76 -1.96 -0.45
N ALA A 191 -8.01 -2.24 -1.50
CA ALA A 191 -6.72 -2.90 -1.38
C ALA A 191 -5.68 -1.93 -0.78
N MET A 192 -4.97 -2.39 0.25
CA MET A 192 -3.80 -1.70 0.76
C MET A 192 -2.57 -2.41 0.23
N LEU A 193 -1.68 -1.67 -0.42
CA LEU A 193 -0.52 -2.23 -1.10
C LEU A 193 0.74 -1.44 -0.77
N GLY A 194 1.85 -2.12 -0.91
CA GLY A 194 3.17 -1.52 -0.81
C GLY A 194 3.45 -0.92 0.57
N ARG A 195 4.59 -1.25 1.09
CA ARG A 195 5.18 -0.63 2.25
C ARG A 195 6.65 -0.50 1.93
N ASN A 196 7.27 0.60 2.28
CA ASN A 196 8.70 0.73 2.03
C ASN A 196 9.46 -0.33 2.84
N THR A 197 9.92 -1.37 2.17
CA THR A 197 10.72 -2.45 2.76
C THR A 197 12.20 -2.33 2.38
N ASN A 198 12.54 -1.39 1.50
CA ASN A 198 13.90 -1.27 0.98
C ASN A 198 14.85 -0.54 1.92
N GLY A 199 14.34 0.26 2.86
CA GLY A 199 15.13 1.07 3.77
C GLY A 199 16.24 1.86 3.07
N TYR A 200 16.71 2.96 3.64
CA TYR A 200 17.87 3.66 3.08
C TYR A 200 19.16 2.83 3.20
N LYS A 201 19.23 1.93 4.15
CA LYS A 201 20.29 0.94 4.23
C LYS A 201 19.76 -0.35 3.62
N LYS A 202 20.10 -0.62 2.36
CA LYS A 202 19.72 -1.81 1.58
C LYS A 202 19.91 -3.18 2.26
N GLN A 203 20.45 -3.23 3.48
CA GLN A 203 20.88 -4.43 4.18
C GLN A 203 20.25 -4.62 5.57
N ASP A 204 19.31 -3.80 6.00
CA ASP A 204 18.66 -3.99 7.30
C ASP A 204 17.64 -5.13 7.23
N LEU A 205 18.11 -6.35 7.54
CA LEU A 205 17.27 -7.54 7.56
C LEU A 205 16.18 -7.49 8.63
N PRO A 206 16.43 -7.03 9.87
CA PRO A 206 15.40 -6.87 10.88
C PRO A 206 14.29 -5.92 10.40
N TYR A 207 14.65 -4.79 9.79
CA TYR A 207 13.69 -3.85 9.19
C TYR A 207 12.82 -4.53 8.13
N PHE A 208 13.43 -5.22 7.17
CA PHE A 208 12.74 -5.92 6.11
C PHE A 208 11.74 -6.94 6.65
N ARG A 209 12.16 -7.79 7.59
CA ARG A 209 11.30 -8.82 8.18
C ARG A 209 10.16 -8.23 8.99
N PHE A 210 10.43 -7.21 9.80
CA PHE A 210 9.41 -6.53 10.60
C PHE A 210 8.30 -5.93 9.72
N HIS A 211 8.69 -5.21 8.67
CA HIS A 211 7.71 -4.56 7.79
C HIS A 211 6.91 -5.53 6.95
N LEU A 212 7.51 -6.63 6.48
CA LEU A 212 6.77 -7.68 5.79
C LEU A 212 5.78 -8.38 6.72
N ALA A 213 6.21 -8.77 7.91
CA ALA A 213 5.35 -9.40 8.90
C ALA A 213 4.16 -8.50 9.27
N GLN A 214 4.43 -7.24 9.61
CA GLN A 214 3.38 -6.28 9.96
C GLN A 214 2.43 -6.03 8.77
N ALA A 215 2.94 -5.96 7.53
CA ALA A 215 2.10 -5.80 6.35
C ALA A 215 1.11 -6.96 6.20
N VAL A 216 1.56 -8.20 6.36
CA VAL A 216 0.69 -9.39 6.30
C VAL A 216 -0.34 -9.37 7.43
N LEU A 217 0.08 -9.06 8.67
CA LEU A 217 -0.83 -9.00 9.82
C LEU A 217 -1.95 -7.96 9.61
N PHE A 218 -1.64 -6.87 8.89
CA PHE A 218 -2.61 -5.82 8.54
C PHE A 218 -3.36 -6.08 7.22
N GLY A 219 -3.17 -7.24 6.58
CA GLY A 219 -3.84 -7.62 5.33
C GLY A 219 -3.33 -6.91 4.09
N GLN A 220 -2.21 -6.20 4.17
CA GLN A 220 -1.63 -5.47 3.05
C GLN A 220 -1.02 -6.42 2.01
N GLN A 221 -1.06 -6.04 0.76
CA GLN A 221 -0.21 -6.64 -0.27
C GLN A 221 1.22 -6.14 -0.08
N MET A 222 2.17 -7.09 -0.09
CA MET A 222 3.57 -6.75 0.05
C MET A 222 4.08 -6.05 -1.22
N GLY A 223 4.95 -5.15 -1.03
CA GLY A 223 5.60 -4.27 -2.02
C GLY A 223 6.15 -3.10 -1.23
N TRP A 224 6.60 -2.29 -1.76
CA TRP A 224 7.65 -1.70 -2.53
C TRP A 224 8.98 -2.49 -2.43
N ILE A 225 9.12 -3.52 -3.20
CA ILE A 225 10.25 -4.45 -3.16
C ILE A 225 10.94 -4.41 -4.53
N ASN A 226 12.24 -4.18 -4.53
CA ASN A 226 13.02 -4.22 -5.76
C ASN A 226 13.23 -5.66 -6.23
N ALA A 227 13.33 -5.85 -7.54
CA ALA A 227 13.48 -7.16 -8.15
C ALA A 227 14.76 -7.90 -7.73
N ASP A 228 15.81 -7.15 -7.31
CA ASP A 228 17.08 -7.72 -6.81
C ASP A 228 16.92 -8.56 -5.52
N VAL A 229 15.79 -8.46 -4.84
CA VAL A 229 15.46 -9.30 -3.68
C VAL A 229 15.48 -10.80 -4.00
N VAL A 230 15.24 -11.19 -5.26
CA VAL A 230 15.22 -12.59 -5.67
C VAL A 230 16.59 -13.28 -5.53
N ASP A 231 17.66 -12.50 -5.59
CA ASP A 231 19.04 -12.97 -5.46
C ASP A 231 19.56 -12.83 -4.02
N ASP A 232 18.78 -12.30 -3.09
CA ASP A 232 19.16 -12.14 -1.69
C ASP A 232 18.80 -13.39 -0.88
N PRO A 233 19.80 -14.22 -0.49
CA PRO A 233 19.57 -15.50 0.21
C PRO A 233 19.02 -15.31 1.63
N GLN A 234 19.09 -14.11 2.21
CA GLN A 234 18.61 -13.81 3.56
C GLN A 234 17.19 -13.23 3.56
N LYS A 235 16.82 -12.50 2.51
CA LYS A 235 15.49 -11.88 2.36
C LYS A 235 14.50 -12.81 1.69
N MET A 236 14.91 -13.49 0.62
CA MET A 236 14.01 -14.26 -0.23
C MET A 236 13.25 -15.39 0.49
N PRO A 237 13.87 -16.18 1.41
CA PRO A 237 13.13 -17.21 2.15
C PRO A 237 11.97 -16.64 2.98
N PHE A 238 12.22 -15.54 3.69
CA PHE A 238 11.19 -14.89 4.49
C PHE A 238 10.10 -14.24 3.63
N LEU A 239 10.48 -13.62 2.51
CA LEU A 239 9.51 -13.08 1.54
C LEU A 239 8.61 -14.18 1.00
N LYS A 240 9.17 -15.34 0.63
CA LYS A 240 8.38 -16.49 0.14
C LYS A 240 7.40 -17.00 1.20
N GLU A 241 7.83 -17.08 2.46
CA GLU A 241 6.93 -17.51 3.54
C GLU A 241 5.78 -16.52 3.74
N MET A 242 6.06 -15.23 3.80
CA MET A 242 5.03 -14.19 3.97
C MET A 242 4.09 -14.09 2.77
N THR A 243 4.60 -14.17 1.54
CA THR A 243 3.76 -14.19 0.33
C THR A 243 2.90 -15.44 0.26
N GLY A 244 3.46 -16.61 0.60
CA GLY A 244 2.72 -17.86 0.67
C GLY A 244 1.59 -17.83 1.69
N LEU A 245 1.86 -17.30 2.90
CA LEU A 245 0.86 -17.09 3.93
C LEU A 245 -0.27 -16.19 3.42
N ARG A 246 0.08 -15.01 2.89
CA ARG A 246 -0.91 -14.07 2.38
C ARG A 246 -1.73 -14.65 1.22
N TRP A 247 -1.11 -15.34 0.30
CA TRP A 247 -1.80 -15.96 -0.83
C TRP A 247 -2.78 -17.04 -0.39
N LYS A 248 -2.35 -17.90 0.54
CA LYS A 248 -3.18 -18.99 1.06
C LYS A 248 -4.44 -18.47 1.76
N PHE A 249 -4.34 -17.36 2.47
CA PHE A 249 -5.43 -16.79 3.27
C PHE A 249 -5.96 -15.45 2.72
N ARG A 250 -5.78 -15.20 1.42
CA ARG A 250 -6.19 -13.94 0.78
C ARG A 250 -7.65 -13.56 1.03
N ASP A 251 -8.53 -14.56 1.16
CA ASP A 251 -9.97 -14.32 1.38
C ASP A 251 -10.24 -13.68 2.75
N PHE A 252 -9.43 -14.00 3.76
CA PHE A 252 -9.52 -13.34 5.07
C PHE A 252 -9.18 -11.85 4.97
N PHE A 253 -8.21 -11.49 4.13
CA PHE A 253 -7.78 -10.10 3.98
C PHE A 253 -8.66 -9.29 3.03
N SER A 254 -9.37 -9.93 2.11
CA SER A 254 -10.25 -9.27 1.14
C SER A 254 -11.73 -9.32 1.50
N GLN A 255 -12.16 -10.28 2.36
CA GLN A 255 -13.56 -10.50 2.71
C GLN A 255 -13.78 -10.63 4.22
N GLY A 256 -12.73 -10.41 5.01
CA GLY A 256 -12.77 -10.58 6.46
C GLY A 256 -12.76 -9.25 7.21
N ASP A 257 -12.86 -9.38 8.52
CA ASP A 257 -12.72 -8.30 9.49
C ASP A 257 -11.42 -8.47 10.25
N LEU A 258 -10.66 -7.37 10.40
CA LEU A 258 -9.50 -7.34 11.29
C LEU A 258 -9.98 -7.39 12.75
N LEU A 259 -9.48 -8.34 13.50
CA LEU A 259 -9.78 -8.53 14.91
C LEU A 259 -8.70 -7.90 15.80
N ARG A 260 -8.98 -7.80 17.10
CA ARG A 260 -7.94 -7.51 18.08
C ARG A 260 -6.90 -8.62 18.05
N PRO A 261 -5.61 -8.28 17.94
CA PRO A 261 -4.55 -9.28 17.87
C PRO A 261 -4.41 -10.02 19.20
N PRO A 262 -3.87 -11.25 19.18
CA PRO A 262 -3.35 -11.88 20.38
C PRO A 262 -2.27 -11.03 21.05
N VAL A 263 -2.23 -11.02 22.38
CA VAL A 263 -1.28 -10.23 23.17
C VAL A 263 -0.27 -11.16 23.83
N LEU A 264 1.01 -10.95 23.61
CA LEU A 264 2.06 -11.75 24.24
C LEU A 264 1.99 -11.61 25.76
N GLU A 265 2.08 -12.75 26.46
CA GLU A 265 2.26 -12.81 27.91
C GLU A 265 3.76 -12.74 28.24
N GLY A 266 4.17 -11.78 29.07
CA GLY A 266 5.55 -11.56 29.42
C GLY A 266 6.27 -10.57 28.52
N ASP A 267 7.61 -10.58 28.59
CA ASP A 267 8.45 -9.61 27.88
C ASP A 267 8.59 -9.99 26.41
N ASN A 268 8.43 -9.02 25.54
CA ASN A 268 8.70 -9.16 24.12
C ASN A 268 10.14 -8.71 23.82
N PRO A 269 11.01 -9.59 23.33
CA PRO A 269 12.34 -9.18 22.92
C PRO A 269 12.28 -8.07 21.88
N ARG A 270 13.22 -7.15 21.92
CA ARG A 270 13.23 -5.97 21.05
C ARG A 270 14.55 -5.85 20.30
N PHE A 271 14.52 -5.15 19.18
CA PHE A 271 15.69 -4.80 18.40
C PHE A 271 15.58 -3.35 17.93
N LEU A 272 16.74 -2.70 17.81
CA LEU A 272 16.82 -1.34 17.29
C LEU A 272 16.91 -1.35 15.77
N THR A 273 16.06 -0.63 15.11
CA THR A 273 16.05 -0.45 13.65
C THR A 273 15.66 0.98 13.28
N ASP A 274 15.73 1.34 12.00
CA ASP A 274 15.32 2.65 11.53
C ASP A 274 14.06 2.59 10.64
N THR A 275 13.48 3.75 10.37
CA THR A 275 12.28 3.85 9.53
C THR A 275 12.57 3.66 8.03
N GLY A 276 13.82 3.65 7.62
CA GLY A 276 14.21 3.65 6.21
C GLY A 276 13.82 4.90 5.43
N MET A 277 13.35 5.95 6.09
CA MET A 277 13.08 7.26 5.48
C MET A 277 14.38 8.08 5.36
N GLY A 278 14.43 9.09 4.50
CA GLY A 278 15.61 9.88 4.12
C GLY A 278 16.48 10.46 5.24
N TYR A 279 15.99 10.39 6.46
CA TYR A 279 16.76 10.58 7.68
C TYR A 279 16.41 9.44 8.65
N PRO A 280 17.40 8.83 9.31
CA PRO A 280 17.16 7.70 10.17
C PRO A 280 16.36 8.13 11.40
N ILE A 281 15.15 7.63 11.54
CA ILE A 281 14.41 7.66 12.79
C ILE A 281 14.54 6.29 13.41
N MET A 282 15.37 6.20 14.43
CA MET A 282 15.59 4.93 15.16
C MET A 282 14.40 4.63 16.06
N PHE A 283 14.00 3.37 16.09
CA PHE A 283 12.96 2.89 17.00
C PHE A 283 13.23 1.46 17.48
N ASP A 284 12.67 1.13 18.64
CA ASP A 284 12.65 -0.23 19.16
C ASP A 284 11.45 -0.99 18.61
N ALA A 285 11.71 -2.01 17.82
CA ALA A 285 10.70 -2.93 17.31
C ALA A 285 10.63 -4.21 18.15
N GLU A 286 9.45 -4.75 18.29
CA GLU A 286 9.20 -6.04 18.94
C GLU A 286 9.51 -7.17 17.98
N THR A 287 10.08 -8.29 18.50
CA THR A 287 10.41 -9.45 17.66
C THR A 287 9.23 -10.39 17.46
N LEU A 288 8.31 -10.44 18.42
CA LEU A 288 7.11 -11.24 18.32
C LEU A 288 5.92 -10.37 17.96
N LEU A 289 5.31 -10.67 16.83
CA LEU A 289 4.16 -9.95 16.30
C LEU A 289 2.96 -10.90 16.20
N ALA A 290 1.74 -10.38 16.35
CA ALA A 290 0.53 -11.17 16.20
C ALA A 290 -0.57 -10.38 15.51
N GLY A 291 -1.50 -11.11 14.87
CA GLY A 291 -2.68 -10.55 14.23
C GLY A 291 -3.79 -11.58 14.14
N ALA A 292 -5.00 -11.11 13.96
CA ALA A 292 -6.15 -11.99 13.80
C ALA A 292 -7.17 -11.39 12.83
N TRP A 293 -7.82 -12.26 12.07
CA TRP A 293 -8.86 -11.92 11.09
C TRP A 293 -10.03 -12.89 11.22
N ARG A 294 -11.23 -12.44 10.90
CA ARG A 294 -12.42 -13.30 10.83
C ARG A 294 -13.01 -13.22 9.42
N LEU A 295 -13.19 -14.36 8.77
CA LEU A 295 -13.87 -14.44 7.49
C LEU A 295 -15.38 -14.27 7.66
N ARG A 296 -15.97 -13.26 7.03
CA ARG A 296 -17.39 -12.92 7.22
C ARG A 296 -18.33 -14.06 6.82
N GLY A 297 -18.01 -14.81 5.76
CA GLY A 297 -18.87 -15.87 5.24
C GLY A 297 -18.95 -17.09 6.14
N SER A 298 -17.82 -17.61 6.65
CA SER A 298 -17.76 -18.83 7.48
C SER A 298 -17.70 -18.54 8.99
N GLY A 299 -17.36 -17.33 9.39
CA GLY A 299 -17.10 -16.98 10.78
C GLY A 299 -15.80 -17.55 11.35
N GLU A 300 -15.01 -18.28 10.55
CA GLU A 300 -13.70 -18.80 10.97
C GLU A 300 -12.74 -17.65 11.28
N ALA A 301 -11.90 -17.84 12.30
CA ALA A 301 -10.82 -16.91 12.63
C ALA A 301 -9.47 -17.45 12.16
N LEU A 302 -8.70 -16.61 11.46
CA LEU A 302 -7.29 -16.78 11.16
C LEU A 302 -6.49 -16.04 12.21
N ILE A 303 -5.64 -16.75 12.95
CA ILE A 303 -4.81 -16.19 14.02
C ILE A 303 -3.34 -16.43 13.64
N MET A 304 -2.54 -15.38 13.64
CA MET A 304 -1.16 -15.43 13.20
C MET A 304 -0.24 -14.94 14.30
N MET A 305 0.83 -15.68 14.58
CA MET A 305 1.93 -15.31 15.47
C MET A 305 3.23 -15.45 14.68
N MET A 306 4.11 -14.45 14.77
CA MET A 306 5.33 -14.34 13.98
C MET A 306 6.53 -13.99 14.85
N ASN A 307 7.67 -14.58 14.55
CA ASN A 307 8.96 -14.23 15.12
C ASN A 307 9.87 -13.67 14.02
N VAL A 308 10.13 -12.37 14.08
CA VAL A 308 11.03 -11.68 13.13
C VAL A 308 12.45 -11.58 13.65
N GLY A 309 12.69 -12.00 14.91
CA GLY A 309 13.99 -12.00 15.58
C GLY A 309 14.84 -13.22 15.26
N ASP A 310 16.13 -13.15 15.65
CA ASP A 310 17.14 -14.16 15.35
C ASP A 310 17.24 -15.28 16.42
N ALA A 311 16.44 -15.22 17.48
CA ALA A 311 16.40 -16.24 18.53
C ALA A 311 15.06 -17.00 18.53
N PRO A 312 15.07 -18.34 18.79
CA PRO A 312 13.84 -19.09 18.93
C PRO A 312 13.08 -18.66 20.19
N GLN A 313 11.76 -18.67 20.13
CA GLN A 313 10.89 -18.25 21.21
C GLN A 313 9.85 -19.34 21.55
N ASN A 314 9.67 -19.61 22.84
CA ASN A 314 8.50 -20.29 23.36
C ASN A 314 7.55 -19.19 23.88
N ALA A 315 6.42 -19.03 23.24
CA ALA A 315 5.56 -17.90 23.49
C ALA A 315 4.15 -18.34 23.87
N ARG A 316 3.54 -17.61 24.77
CA ARG A 316 2.12 -17.67 25.04
C ARG A 316 1.47 -16.31 24.76
N PHE A 317 0.37 -16.36 24.05
CA PHE A 317 -0.39 -15.15 23.69
C PHE A 317 -1.79 -15.26 24.31
N ALA A 318 -2.18 -14.28 25.09
CA ALA A 318 -3.57 -14.12 25.51
C ALA A 318 -4.45 -13.77 24.31
N PHE A 319 -5.61 -14.40 24.19
CA PHE A 319 -6.54 -14.13 23.10
C PHE A 319 -8.00 -14.19 23.60
N ASP A 320 -8.76 -13.16 23.25
CA ASP A 320 -10.18 -13.08 23.59
C ASP A 320 -11.03 -13.81 22.52
N TRP A 321 -11.17 -15.11 22.71
CA TRP A 321 -11.93 -16.00 21.84
C TRP A 321 -13.40 -15.58 21.68
N ARG A 322 -13.98 -15.07 22.77
CA ARG A 322 -15.38 -14.63 22.76
C ARG A 322 -15.56 -13.36 21.92
N ALA A 323 -14.72 -12.36 22.11
CA ALA A 323 -14.74 -11.14 21.28
C ALA A 323 -14.45 -11.45 19.80
N ALA A 324 -13.61 -12.45 19.54
CA ALA A 324 -13.32 -12.93 18.19
C ALA A 324 -14.47 -13.79 17.61
N SER A 325 -15.47 -14.17 18.40
CA SER A 325 -16.50 -15.15 18.04
C SER A 325 -15.92 -16.47 17.52
N ALA A 326 -14.78 -16.90 18.09
CA ALA A 326 -14.05 -18.09 17.71
C ALA A 326 -13.93 -19.08 18.87
N ALA A 327 -13.87 -20.37 18.56
CA ALA A 327 -13.69 -21.41 19.56
C ALA A 327 -12.24 -21.88 19.60
N TYR A 328 -11.64 -21.97 20.80
CA TYR A 328 -10.31 -22.55 20.97
C TYR A 328 -10.32 -24.06 20.74
N ASP A 329 -11.42 -24.75 21.07
CA ASP A 329 -11.63 -26.13 20.71
C ASP A 329 -11.77 -26.28 19.21
N GLY A 330 -10.85 -27.00 18.57
CA GLY A 330 -10.76 -27.12 17.14
C GLY A 330 -9.83 -26.12 16.46
N ALA A 331 -9.19 -25.23 17.21
CA ALA A 331 -8.08 -24.44 16.67
C ALA A 331 -6.95 -25.36 16.20
N ARG A 332 -6.49 -25.18 14.96
CA ARG A 332 -5.48 -26.04 14.34
C ARG A 332 -4.49 -25.23 13.52
N GLN A 333 -3.25 -25.67 13.54
CA GLN A 333 -2.22 -25.08 12.69
C GLN A 333 -2.48 -25.42 11.22
N VAL A 334 -2.39 -24.42 10.36
CA VAL A 334 -2.65 -24.54 8.93
C VAL A 334 -1.52 -24.01 8.07
N TYR A 335 -0.56 -23.28 8.69
CA TYR A 335 0.60 -22.73 7.99
C TYR A 335 1.74 -22.40 8.97
N GLY A 336 2.96 -22.26 8.42
CA GLY A 336 4.16 -21.77 9.08
C GLY A 336 5.09 -22.86 9.59
N GLN A 337 6.34 -22.48 9.83
CA GLN A 337 7.42 -23.35 10.29
C GLN A 337 7.49 -23.47 11.82
N GLY A 338 6.83 -22.58 12.54
CA GLY A 338 6.66 -22.72 13.99
C GLY A 338 5.72 -23.87 14.35
N SER A 339 5.58 -24.15 15.64
CA SER A 339 4.74 -25.24 16.14
C SER A 339 3.67 -24.68 17.07
N PHE A 340 2.41 -24.94 16.76
CA PHE A 340 1.30 -24.78 17.68
C PHE A 340 1.36 -25.87 18.76
N LEU A 341 1.31 -25.49 20.02
CA LEU A 341 1.39 -26.42 21.14
C LEU A 341 0.01 -26.69 21.75
N SER A 342 -0.71 -25.62 22.07
CA SER A 342 -2.06 -25.72 22.68
C SER A 342 -2.83 -24.41 22.58
N ALA A 343 -4.14 -24.50 22.67
CA ALA A 343 -5.02 -23.38 22.96
C ALA A 343 -5.94 -23.73 24.13
N ASP A 344 -6.27 -22.75 24.93
CA ASP A 344 -7.24 -22.84 26.02
C ASP A 344 -8.09 -21.54 26.06
N GLU A 345 -9.01 -21.46 27.01
CA GLU A 345 -9.93 -20.32 27.16
C GLU A 345 -9.23 -18.95 27.28
N LYS A 346 -7.95 -18.92 27.67
CA LYS A 346 -7.17 -17.68 27.91
C LYS A 346 -6.23 -17.33 26.78
N GLY A 347 -5.84 -18.30 25.94
CA GLY A 347 -4.88 -17.99 24.88
C GLY A 347 -4.27 -19.17 24.16
N ILE A 348 -3.12 -18.92 23.56
CA ILE A 348 -2.44 -19.78 22.59
C ILE A 348 -0.98 -19.92 22.99
N ALA A 349 -0.48 -21.17 23.05
CA ALA A 349 0.94 -21.46 23.23
C ALA A 349 1.56 -21.97 21.93
N CYS A 350 2.75 -21.48 21.59
CA CYS A 350 3.48 -21.88 20.39
C CYS A 350 4.99 -21.80 20.57
N GLN A 351 5.70 -22.52 19.71
CA GLN A 351 7.16 -22.39 19.51
C GLN A 351 7.39 -21.71 18.17
N LEU A 352 8.17 -20.65 18.17
CA LEU A 352 8.50 -19.82 17.02
C LEU A 352 10.01 -19.82 16.79
N PRO A 353 10.53 -20.67 15.90
CA PRO A 353 11.90 -20.54 15.43
C PRO A 353 12.20 -19.13 14.91
N PRO A 354 13.49 -18.75 14.75
CA PRO A 354 13.85 -17.50 14.10
C PRO A 354 13.17 -17.34 12.73
N HIS A 355 12.70 -16.15 12.42
CA HIS A 355 12.15 -15.78 11.10
C HIS A 355 11.00 -16.68 10.63
N SER A 356 10.13 -17.08 11.55
CA SER A 356 9.06 -18.02 11.29
C SER A 356 7.69 -17.50 11.71
N CYS A 357 6.65 -18.20 11.30
CA CYS A 357 5.30 -17.94 11.76
C CYS A 357 4.55 -19.22 12.14
N VAL A 358 3.45 -19.03 12.88
CA VAL A 358 2.39 -20.01 13.09
C VAL A 358 1.09 -19.33 12.70
N ALA A 359 0.33 -19.96 11.81
CA ALA A 359 -1.03 -19.54 11.49
C ALA A 359 -2.02 -20.64 11.85
N LEU A 360 -3.05 -20.26 12.61
CA LEU A 360 -4.11 -21.14 13.06
C LEU A 360 -5.43 -20.75 12.39
N LEU A 361 -6.24 -21.75 12.08
CA LEU A 361 -7.68 -21.58 11.88
C LEU A 361 -8.43 -22.06 13.10
N ALA A 362 -9.35 -21.22 13.58
CA ALA A 362 -10.27 -21.55 14.66
C ALA A 362 -11.70 -21.47 14.13
N PRO A 363 -12.56 -22.46 14.42
CA PRO A 363 -13.96 -22.46 14.00
C PRO A 363 -14.73 -21.34 14.69
N GLN A 364 -15.85 -20.94 14.09
CA GLN A 364 -16.78 -20.02 14.71
C GLN A 364 -17.28 -20.60 16.05
N LEU A 365 -17.37 -19.74 17.05
CA LEU A 365 -18.01 -20.12 18.33
C LEU A 365 -19.49 -20.41 18.06
N CYS A 366 -19.90 -21.67 18.20
CA CYS A 366 -21.30 -22.01 18.11
C CYS A 366 -22.04 -21.27 19.22
N GLY A 367 -23.04 -20.47 18.88
CA GLY A 367 -23.85 -19.79 19.85
C GLY A 367 -24.51 -20.82 20.75
N GLY A 368 -24.12 -20.87 22.04
CA GLY A 368 -24.90 -21.55 23.05
C GLY A 368 -26.27 -20.88 23.08
N SER A 369 -27.29 -21.65 22.81
CA SER A 369 -28.69 -21.29 22.92
C SER A 369 -29.03 -20.84 24.32
#